data_829289377bae8ae1eae0d13b22274019
#
_entry.id   829289377bae8ae1eae0d13b22274019
#
_cell.length_a   1.000
_cell.length_b   1.000
_cell.length_c   1.000
_cell.angle_alpha   90.00
_cell.angle_beta   90.00
_cell.angle_gamma   90.00
#
_symmetry.space_group_name_H-M   'P 1'
#
loop_
_entity.id
_entity.type
_entity.pdbx_description
1 polymer ?
#
loop_
_entity_poly.entity_id
_entity_poly.type
_entity_poly.pdbx_seq_one_letter_code
_entity_poly.pdbx_strand_id
1 'polypeptide(L)'
;MKKILVVEDSPLVRDLLMDVLGTAGHHVTTTADGAEALQILGRDQYDLVLLDVWLHKMNGLEMLAKLRAAGKTVKAVVMTADDTPETLLTAVREQAFHYIRKPFEPNRLIEIINMALAEGGPQLPIEVISARPEWVELVVPSDFHTAERIQFFLDELKSDLPSEVRDSVGRAFRELLLNAIEWGGRLDPTRKVRIACLRTRRMILYRIADPGQGFRLEDLPHAAVNNPPDEPFRHHQIREERGLRAGGFGLLMTRSFVDELIYNEARNEVVCIKYLD
;
A
#
# COMPACT_ATOMS: atom_id res chain seq x y z
N MET A 1 11.19 -22.64 1.33
CA MET A 1 9.86 -23.23 1.58
C MET A 1 9.25 -22.50 2.77
N LYS A 2 8.07 -21.94 2.65
CA LYS A 2 7.37 -21.12 3.65
C LYS A 2 6.06 -21.79 4.05
N LYS A 3 5.59 -21.56 5.29
CA LYS A 3 4.34 -22.10 5.80
C LYS A 3 3.21 -21.10 5.60
N ILE A 4 2.18 -21.47 4.84
CA ILE A 4 1.02 -20.64 4.53
C ILE A 4 -0.24 -21.30 5.06
N LEU A 5 -1.04 -20.56 5.82
CA LEU A 5 -2.39 -20.97 6.22
C LEU A 5 -3.40 -20.34 5.26
N VAL A 6 -4.22 -21.16 4.63
CA VAL A 6 -5.34 -20.73 3.79
C VAL A 6 -6.64 -20.90 4.56
N VAL A 7 -7.39 -19.82 4.73
CA VAL A 7 -8.70 -19.80 5.39
C VAL A 7 -9.74 -19.39 4.36
N GLU A 8 -10.49 -20.35 3.86
CA GLU A 8 -11.41 -20.21 2.73
C GLU A 8 -12.53 -21.23 2.86
N ASP A 9 -13.79 -20.84 2.77
CA ASP A 9 -14.92 -21.75 2.98
C ASP A 9 -15.30 -22.54 1.72
N SER A 10 -15.01 -22.03 0.51
CA SER A 10 -15.24 -22.74 -0.75
C SER A 10 -14.24 -23.88 -0.94
N PRO A 11 -14.67 -25.16 -1.00
CA PRO A 11 -13.75 -26.28 -1.24
C PRO A 11 -12.98 -26.13 -2.55
N LEU A 12 -13.66 -25.68 -3.62
CA LEU A 12 -13.03 -25.51 -4.95
C LEU A 12 -11.91 -24.48 -4.92
N VAL A 13 -12.12 -23.35 -4.22
CA VAL A 13 -11.09 -22.29 -4.10
C VAL A 13 -9.95 -22.77 -3.21
N ARG A 14 -10.23 -23.50 -2.11
CA ARG A 14 -9.19 -24.08 -1.26
C ARG A 14 -8.29 -25.05 -2.03
N ASP A 15 -8.89 -25.95 -2.82
CA ASP A 15 -8.12 -26.93 -3.63
C ASP A 15 -7.26 -26.21 -4.66
N LEU A 16 -7.80 -25.22 -5.37
CA LEU A 16 -7.04 -24.39 -6.30
C LEU A 16 -5.85 -23.69 -5.61
N LEU A 17 -6.08 -23.07 -4.44
CA LEU A 17 -5.03 -22.37 -3.70
C LEU A 17 -3.96 -23.35 -3.19
N MET A 18 -4.36 -24.53 -2.75
CA MET A 18 -3.44 -25.57 -2.33
C MET A 18 -2.53 -26.03 -3.47
N ASP A 19 -3.09 -26.24 -4.66
CA ASP A 19 -2.34 -26.62 -5.85
C ASP A 19 -1.38 -25.52 -6.33
N VAL A 20 -1.88 -24.29 -6.44
CA VAL A 20 -1.09 -23.12 -6.89
C VAL A 20 0.08 -22.84 -5.94
N LEU A 21 -0.17 -22.78 -4.64
CA LEU A 21 0.86 -22.49 -3.65
C LEU A 21 1.81 -23.68 -3.42
N GLY A 22 1.30 -24.90 -3.49
CA GLY A 22 2.11 -26.11 -3.42
C GLY A 22 3.08 -26.21 -4.59
N THR A 23 2.62 -25.93 -5.81
CA THR A 23 3.46 -25.87 -7.03
C THR A 23 4.52 -24.77 -6.92
N ALA A 24 4.21 -23.64 -6.25
CA ALA A 24 5.16 -22.57 -5.96
C ALA A 24 6.18 -22.93 -4.84
N GLY A 25 6.11 -24.15 -4.29
CA GLY A 25 7.09 -24.67 -3.31
C GLY A 25 6.82 -24.27 -1.86
N HIS A 26 5.58 -23.93 -1.51
CA HIS A 26 5.19 -23.61 -0.14
C HIS A 26 4.55 -24.81 0.58
N HIS A 27 4.59 -24.81 1.90
CA HIS A 27 3.81 -25.75 2.73
C HIS A 27 2.48 -25.11 3.05
N VAL A 28 1.40 -25.69 2.56
CA VAL A 28 0.04 -25.15 2.67
C VAL A 28 -0.77 -25.97 3.67
N THR A 29 -1.37 -25.29 4.63
CA THR A 29 -2.42 -25.81 5.50
C THR A 29 -3.70 -25.10 5.18
N THR A 30 -4.83 -25.80 5.13
CA THR A 30 -6.12 -25.19 4.79
C THR A 30 -7.14 -25.42 5.90
N THR A 31 -8.03 -24.46 6.10
CA THR A 31 -9.24 -24.61 6.91
C THR A 31 -10.40 -23.82 6.32
N ALA A 32 -11.63 -24.27 6.57
CA ALA A 32 -12.85 -23.58 6.16
C ALA A 32 -13.43 -22.66 7.24
N ASP A 33 -12.89 -22.70 8.45
CA ASP A 33 -13.48 -22.09 9.63
C ASP A 33 -12.50 -21.11 10.30
N GLY A 34 -12.93 -19.85 10.46
CA GLY A 34 -12.09 -18.82 11.10
C GLY A 34 -11.79 -19.10 12.57
N ALA A 35 -12.67 -19.80 13.30
CA ALA A 35 -12.41 -20.18 14.70
C ALA A 35 -11.36 -21.31 14.77
N GLU A 36 -11.39 -22.25 13.84
CA GLU A 36 -10.32 -23.25 13.71
C GLU A 36 -9.00 -22.61 13.31
N ALA A 37 -9.01 -21.65 12.38
CA ALA A 37 -7.84 -20.88 12.00
C ALA A 37 -7.18 -20.18 13.20
N LEU A 38 -7.97 -19.56 14.09
CA LEU A 38 -7.45 -18.96 15.33
C LEU A 38 -6.79 -19.99 16.25
N GLN A 39 -7.33 -21.21 16.35
CA GLN A 39 -6.73 -22.30 17.13
C GLN A 39 -5.40 -22.75 16.51
N ILE A 40 -5.37 -22.94 15.21
CA ILE A 40 -4.16 -23.31 14.45
C ILE A 40 -3.06 -22.24 14.67
N LEU A 41 -3.37 -20.97 14.47
CA LEU A 41 -2.45 -19.83 14.67
C LEU A 41 -2.07 -19.62 16.15
N GLY A 42 -2.88 -20.14 17.06
CA GLY A 42 -2.56 -20.15 18.49
C GLY A 42 -1.46 -21.16 18.84
N ARG A 43 -1.37 -22.28 18.11
CA ARG A 43 -0.45 -23.41 18.36
C ARG A 43 0.80 -23.37 17.47
N ASP A 44 0.63 -23.04 16.20
CA ASP A 44 1.66 -23.12 15.18
C ASP A 44 2.02 -21.74 14.62
N GLN A 45 3.25 -21.63 14.12
CA GLN A 45 3.72 -20.41 13.44
C GLN A 45 3.59 -20.58 11.93
N TYR A 46 3.03 -19.57 11.30
CA TYR A 46 2.92 -19.43 9.86
C TYR A 46 3.62 -18.16 9.39
N ASP A 47 4.20 -18.21 8.18
CA ASP A 47 4.84 -17.05 7.55
C ASP A 47 3.78 -16.10 6.96
N LEU A 48 2.63 -16.66 6.54
CA LEU A 48 1.54 -15.92 5.91
C LEU A 48 0.19 -16.59 6.17
N VAL A 49 -0.86 -15.79 6.29
CA VAL A 49 -2.25 -16.21 6.24
C VAL A 49 -2.90 -15.64 4.98
N LEU A 50 -3.49 -16.52 4.17
CA LEU A 50 -4.35 -16.15 3.04
C LEU A 50 -5.80 -16.33 3.50
N LEU A 51 -6.57 -15.24 3.56
CA LEU A 51 -7.81 -15.17 4.31
C LEU A 51 -8.96 -14.65 3.48
N ASP A 52 -10.02 -15.44 3.32
CA ASP A 52 -11.28 -14.92 2.80
C ASP A 52 -12.00 -14.04 3.84
N VAL A 53 -12.59 -12.96 3.39
CA VAL A 53 -13.44 -12.09 4.23
C VAL A 53 -14.74 -12.81 4.61
N TRP A 54 -15.36 -13.48 3.65
CA TRP A 54 -16.68 -14.09 3.82
C TRP A 54 -16.56 -15.58 4.17
N LEU A 55 -16.45 -15.87 5.45
CA LEU A 55 -16.47 -17.24 5.98
C LEU A 55 -17.82 -17.51 6.65
N HIS A 56 -18.28 -18.77 6.64
CA HIS A 56 -19.64 -19.13 7.08
C HIS A 56 -20.00 -18.74 8.52
N LYS A 57 -19.06 -18.78 9.47
CA LYS A 57 -19.34 -18.58 10.90
C LYS A 57 -18.74 -17.31 11.49
N MET A 58 -17.73 -16.78 10.86
CA MET A 58 -16.98 -15.64 11.37
C MET A 58 -16.44 -14.87 10.16
N ASN A 59 -16.63 -13.56 10.15
CA ASN A 59 -15.99 -12.73 9.13
C ASN A 59 -14.45 -12.79 9.28
N GLY A 60 -13.74 -12.94 8.15
CA GLY A 60 -12.28 -13.06 8.15
C GLY A 60 -11.57 -11.84 8.75
N LEU A 61 -12.10 -10.62 8.54
CA LEU A 61 -11.56 -9.41 9.16
C LEU A 61 -11.78 -9.40 10.67
N GLU A 62 -12.91 -9.93 11.15
CA GLU A 62 -13.13 -10.14 12.60
C GLU A 62 -12.14 -11.15 13.17
N MET A 63 -11.84 -12.23 12.43
CA MET A 63 -10.80 -13.19 12.80
C MET A 63 -9.44 -12.49 12.94
N LEU A 64 -9.08 -11.64 11.97
CA LEU A 64 -7.82 -10.90 11.98
C LEU A 64 -7.75 -9.93 13.17
N ALA A 65 -8.84 -9.23 13.49
CA ALA A 65 -8.97 -8.38 14.67
C ALA A 65 -8.73 -9.15 15.99
N LYS A 66 -9.35 -10.33 16.13
CA LYS A 66 -9.15 -11.21 17.30
C LYS A 66 -7.70 -11.69 17.43
N LEU A 67 -7.07 -12.04 16.30
CA LEU A 67 -5.67 -12.45 16.28
C LEU A 67 -4.75 -11.31 16.77
N ARG A 68 -4.99 -10.09 16.30
CA ARG A 68 -4.27 -8.89 16.72
C ARG A 68 -4.48 -8.57 18.20
N ALA A 69 -5.72 -8.64 18.67
CA ALA A 69 -6.05 -8.42 20.08
C ALA A 69 -5.36 -9.44 21.01
N ALA A 70 -5.11 -10.66 20.52
CA ALA A 70 -4.32 -11.68 21.23
C ALA A 70 -2.80 -11.47 21.14
N GLY A 71 -2.31 -10.36 20.56
CA GLY A 71 -0.89 -10.06 20.41
C GLY A 71 -0.16 -10.91 19.37
N LYS A 72 -0.89 -11.64 18.53
CA LYS A 72 -0.32 -12.45 17.46
C LYS A 72 -0.11 -11.60 16.21
N THR A 73 1.10 -11.65 15.68
CA THR A 73 1.45 -10.95 14.43
C THR A 73 1.80 -11.96 13.37
N VAL A 74 0.98 -12.05 12.35
CA VAL A 74 1.23 -12.81 11.12
C VAL A 74 0.84 -11.93 9.94
N LYS A 75 1.59 -12.01 8.86
CA LYS A 75 1.22 -11.30 7.63
C LYS A 75 -0.05 -11.93 7.07
N ALA A 76 -1.07 -11.11 6.81
CA ALA A 76 -2.34 -11.56 6.27
C ALA A 76 -2.60 -10.92 4.91
N VAL A 77 -2.82 -11.74 3.89
CA VAL A 77 -3.33 -11.32 2.59
C VAL A 77 -4.82 -11.66 2.57
N VAL A 78 -5.64 -10.64 2.43
CA VAL A 78 -7.10 -10.77 2.45
C VAL A 78 -7.62 -10.96 1.03
N MET A 79 -8.46 -11.98 0.84
CA MET A 79 -9.15 -12.25 -0.42
C MET A 79 -10.64 -11.99 -0.24
N THR A 80 -11.31 -11.40 -1.22
CA THR A 80 -12.75 -11.21 -1.16
C THR A 80 -13.39 -10.91 -2.51
N ALA A 81 -14.66 -11.29 -2.67
CA ALA A 81 -15.47 -10.85 -3.78
C ALA A 81 -16.14 -9.48 -3.54
N ASP A 82 -16.08 -8.99 -2.30
CA ASP A 82 -16.63 -7.69 -1.91
C ASP A 82 -15.57 -6.59 -2.18
N ASP A 83 -15.90 -5.68 -3.08
CA ASP A 83 -15.06 -4.56 -3.50
C ASP A 83 -15.50 -3.23 -2.86
N THR A 84 -16.28 -3.30 -1.79
CA THR A 84 -16.72 -2.08 -1.10
C THR A 84 -15.54 -1.37 -0.42
N PRO A 85 -15.51 -0.04 -0.47
CA PRO A 85 -14.50 0.76 0.24
C PRO A 85 -14.44 0.44 1.73
N GLU A 86 -15.57 0.11 2.35
CA GLU A 86 -15.69 -0.23 3.77
C GLU A 86 -14.90 -1.50 4.12
N THR A 87 -15.02 -2.54 3.31
CA THR A 87 -14.27 -3.80 3.49
C THR A 87 -12.77 -3.57 3.34
N LEU A 88 -12.36 -2.83 2.31
CA LEU A 88 -10.96 -2.48 2.10
C LEU A 88 -10.38 -1.65 3.26
N LEU A 89 -11.09 -0.63 3.72
CA LEU A 89 -10.66 0.21 4.84
C LEU A 89 -10.60 -0.56 6.16
N THR A 90 -11.50 -1.54 6.36
CA THR A 90 -11.43 -2.44 7.50
C THR A 90 -10.20 -3.35 7.42
N ALA A 91 -9.85 -3.86 6.24
CA ALA A 91 -8.63 -4.64 6.05
C ALA A 91 -7.37 -3.83 6.41
N VAL A 92 -7.31 -2.54 6.04
CA VAL A 92 -6.21 -1.64 6.44
C VAL A 92 -6.16 -1.44 7.96
N ARG A 93 -7.31 -1.21 8.61
CA ARG A 93 -7.40 -1.09 10.08
C ARG A 93 -6.88 -2.33 10.79
N GLU A 94 -7.27 -3.49 10.29
CA GLU A 94 -6.82 -4.77 10.83
C GLU A 94 -5.41 -5.15 10.37
N GLN A 95 -4.68 -4.19 9.81
CA GLN A 95 -3.28 -4.35 9.41
C GLN A 95 -3.07 -5.49 8.42
N ALA A 96 -4.02 -5.74 7.51
CA ALA A 96 -3.78 -6.64 6.40
C ALA A 96 -2.52 -6.22 5.63
N PHE A 97 -1.70 -7.18 5.24
CA PHE A 97 -0.52 -6.91 4.44
C PHE A 97 -0.93 -6.48 3.02
N HIS A 98 -1.91 -7.17 2.47
CA HIS A 98 -2.41 -6.94 1.12
C HIS A 98 -3.87 -7.39 1.01
N TYR A 99 -4.50 -6.96 -0.07
CA TYR A 99 -5.89 -7.27 -0.40
C TYR A 99 -5.95 -7.78 -1.84
N ILE A 100 -6.71 -8.85 -2.09
CA ILE A 100 -6.90 -9.42 -3.42
C ILE A 100 -8.38 -9.57 -3.71
N ARG A 101 -8.81 -8.97 -4.81
CA ARG A 101 -10.19 -9.11 -5.28
C ARG A 101 -10.38 -10.43 -6.03
N LYS A 102 -11.46 -11.14 -5.72
CA LYS A 102 -11.92 -12.32 -6.45
C LYS A 102 -12.82 -11.90 -7.63
N PRO A 103 -12.74 -12.53 -8.82
CA PRO A 103 -11.75 -13.54 -9.19
C PRO A 103 -10.36 -12.95 -9.45
N PHE A 104 -9.31 -13.71 -9.17
CA PHE A 104 -7.91 -13.29 -9.34
C PHE A 104 -7.15 -14.27 -10.24
N GLU A 105 -6.16 -13.73 -10.93
CA GLU A 105 -5.23 -14.52 -11.73
C GLU A 105 -4.19 -15.21 -10.81
N PRO A 106 -3.92 -16.51 -10.98
CA PRO A 106 -2.95 -17.23 -10.14
C PRO A 106 -1.57 -16.59 -10.09
N ASN A 107 -1.06 -16.07 -11.20
CA ASN A 107 0.24 -15.39 -11.24
C ASN A 107 0.25 -14.13 -10.36
N ARG A 108 -0.83 -13.36 -10.38
CA ARG A 108 -0.97 -12.17 -9.54
C ARG A 108 -0.98 -12.52 -8.06
N LEU A 109 -1.68 -13.61 -7.70
CA LEU A 109 -1.66 -14.12 -6.33
C LEU A 109 -0.24 -14.48 -5.88
N ILE A 110 0.50 -15.21 -6.70
CA ILE A 110 1.89 -15.62 -6.41
C ILE A 110 2.82 -14.41 -6.26
N GLU A 111 2.69 -13.39 -7.11
CA GLU A 111 3.46 -12.14 -6.98
C GLU A 111 3.24 -11.48 -5.62
N ILE A 112 1.99 -11.33 -5.20
CA ILE A 112 1.61 -10.71 -3.92
C ILE A 112 2.13 -11.55 -2.73
N ILE A 113 2.00 -12.86 -2.80
CA ILE A 113 2.51 -13.76 -1.76
C ILE A 113 4.03 -13.69 -1.67
N ASN A 114 4.73 -13.70 -2.80
CA ASN A 114 6.19 -13.57 -2.83
C ASN A 114 6.64 -12.21 -2.26
N MET A 115 5.94 -11.13 -2.57
CA MET A 115 6.19 -9.81 -1.98
C MET A 115 6.02 -9.87 -0.46
N ALA A 116 4.91 -10.43 0.03
CA ALA A 116 4.66 -10.56 1.47
C ALA A 116 5.72 -11.40 2.19
N LEU A 117 6.20 -12.47 1.54
CA LEU A 117 7.18 -13.39 2.11
C LEU A 117 8.64 -12.91 1.98
N ALA A 118 8.94 -12.03 1.00
CA ALA A 118 10.26 -11.46 0.80
C ALA A 118 10.61 -10.41 1.88
N GLU A 119 9.61 -9.69 2.39
CA GLU A 119 9.82 -8.74 3.47
C GLU A 119 10.25 -9.45 4.76
N GLY A 120 11.45 -9.17 5.22
CA GLY A 120 11.94 -9.60 6.53
C GLY A 120 11.42 -8.69 7.65
N GLY A 121 11.14 -9.26 8.82
CA GLY A 121 10.76 -8.51 10.00
C GLY A 121 9.26 -8.27 10.20
N PRO A 122 8.91 -7.64 11.34
CA PRO A 122 7.52 -7.35 11.66
C PRO A 122 6.97 -6.24 10.75
N GLN A 123 5.73 -6.41 10.34
CA GLN A 123 5.02 -5.40 9.58
C GLN A 123 4.81 -4.13 10.40
N LEU A 124 5.25 -2.99 9.88
CA LEU A 124 5.04 -1.70 10.55
C LEU A 124 3.56 -1.30 10.49
N PRO A 125 2.98 -0.88 11.63
CA PRO A 125 1.56 -0.55 11.69
C PRO A 125 1.24 0.76 10.97
N ILE A 126 0.09 0.75 10.27
CA ILE A 126 -0.54 1.93 9.69
C ILE A 126 -1.61 2.41 10.67
N GLU A 127 -1.53 3.66 11.10
CA GLU A 127 -2.56 4.26 11.94
C GLU A 127 -3.67 4.84 11.05
N VAL A 128 -4.91 4.39 11.26
CA VAL A 128 -6.08 4.86 10.52
C VAL A 128 -6.80 5.90 11.36
N ILE A 129 -6.67 7.17 10.99
CA ILE A 129 -7.31 8.30 11.69
C ILE A 129 -8.76 8.42 11.25
N SER A 130 -9.01 8.31 9.94
CA SER A 130 -10.36 8.28 9.36
C SER A 130 -10.41 7.28 8.23
N ALA A 131 -11.52 6.56 8.14
CA ALA A 131 -11.80 5.61 7.09
C ALA A 131 -13.28 5.69 6.72
N ARG A 132 -13.62 6.70 5.94
CA ARG A 132 -14.91 6.87 5.26
C ARG A 132 -14.67 6.76 3.76
N PRO A 133 -15.64 6.31 2.98
CA PRO A 133 -15.45 6.15 1.52
C PRO A 133 -14.97 7.43 0.83
N GLU A 134 -15.46 8.59 1.29
CA GLU A 134 -15.11 9.89 0.72
C GLU A 134 -13.87 10.52 1.37
N TRP A 135 -13.50 10.08 2.59
CA TRP A 135 -12.40 10.66 3.37
C TRP A 135 -11.59 9.60 4.11
N VAL A 136 -10.41 9.34 3.62
CA VAL A 136 -9.43 8.45 4.27
C VAL A 136 -8.28 9.27 4.79
N GLU A 137 -7.91 9.09 6.06
CA GLU A 137 -6.74 9.72 6.65
C GLU A 137 -5.91 8.69 7.41
N LEU A 138 -4.62 8.62 7.06
CA LEU A 138 -3.67 7.64 7.54
C LEU A 138 -2.41 8.33 8.08
N VAL A 139 -1.80 7.73 9.10
CA VAL A 139 -0.45 8.06 9.55
C VAL A 139 0.43 6.84 9.37
N VAL A 140 1.48 6.98 8.59
CA VAL A 140 2.31 5.87 8.13
C VAL A 140 3.78 6.06 8.50
N PRO A 141 4.50 5.00 8.86
CA PRO A 141 5.94 5.05 9.07
C PRO A 141 6.67 5.44 7.78
N SER A 142 7.81 6.12 7.93
CA SER A 142 8.66 6.49 6.79
C SER A 142 9.51 5.28 6.35
N ASP A 143 8.86 4.38 5.62
CA ASP A 143 9.40 3.11 5.15
C ASP A 143 8.88 2.78 3.75
N PHE A 144 9.75 2.26 2.85
CA PHE A 144 9.37 1.98 1.46
C PHE A 144 8.31 0.89 1.32
N HIS A 145 8.38 -0.17 2.12
CA HIS A 145 7.38 -1.26 2.05
C HIS A 145 6.01 -0.76 2.50
N THR A 146 5.98 0.12 3.51
CA THR A 146 4.74 0.78 3.92
C THR A 146 4.17 1.65 2.80
N ALA A 147 5.03 2.36 2.04
CA ALA A 147 4.58 3.15 0.89
C ALA A 147 3.93 2.28 -0.19
N GLU A 148 4.51 1.13 -0.51
CA GLU A 148 3.97 0.18 -1.49
C GLU A 148 2.60 -0.36 -1.05
N ARG A 149 2.46 -0.73 0.22
CA ARG A 149 1.19 -1.19 0.79
C ARG A 149 0.11 -0.11 0.69
N ILE A 150 0.41 1.13 1.08
CA ILE A 150 -0.53 2.25 1.02
C ILE A 150 -0.93 2.56 -0.40
N GLN A 151 0.01 2.59 -1.32
CA GLN A 151 -0.28 2.81 -2.73
C GLN A 151 -1.28 1.79 -3.25
N PHE A 152 -1.03 0.51 -2.98
CA PHE A 152 -1.93 -0.56 -3.38
C PHE A 152 -3.35 -0.37 -2.84
N PHE A 153 -3.51 -0.12 -1.53
CA PHE A 153 -4.82 0.09 -0.93
C PHE A 153 -5.55 1.30 -1.51
N LEU A 154 -4.84 2.40 -1.76
CA LEU A 154 -5.46 3.59 -2.35
C LEU A 154 -5.76 3.42 -3.85
N ASP A 155 -5.04 2.56 -4.56
CA ASP A 155 -5.35 2.22 -5.95
C ASP A 155 -6.61 1.36 -6.06
N GLU A 156 -6.82 0.43 -5.14
CA GLU A 156 -8.06 -0.35 -5.06
C GLU A 156 -9.30 0.53 -4.76
N LEU A 157 -9.17 1.56 -3.91
CA LEU A 157 -10.24 2.54 -3.65
C LEU A 157 -10.66 3.34 -4.88
N LYS A 158 -9.88 3.29 -5.96
CA LYS A 158 -10.12 4.01 -7.22
C LYS A 158 -10.45 3.04 -8.37
N SER A 159 -10.72 1.79 -8.09
CA SER A 159 -10.88 0.73 -9.11
C SER A 159 -12.02 1.00 -10.10
N ASP A 160 -13.03 1.80 -9.73
CA ASP A 160 -14.15 2.21 -10.55
C ASP A 160 -13.88 3.41 -11.46
N LEU A 161 -12.71 4.06 -11.33
CA LEU A 161 -12.32 5.18 -12.20
C LEU A 161 -11.79 4.69 -13.55
N PRO A 162 -11.89 5.52 -14.60
CA PRO A 162 -11.22 5.26 -15.86
C PRO A 162 -9.72 4.99 -15.65
N SER A 163 -9.17 4.02 -16.37
CA SER A 163 -7.78 3.58 -16.20
C SER A 163 -6.77 4.72 -16.34
N GLU A 164 -6.98 5.62 -17.30
CA GLU A 164 -6.09 6.76 -17.54
C GLU A 164 -6.03 7.71 -16.32
N VAL A 165 -7.20 8.01 -15.71
CA VAL A 165 -7.28 8.85 -14.51
C VAL A 165 -6.62 8.14 -13.33
N ARG A 166 -6.95 6.86 -13.12
CA ARG A 166 -6.39 6.04 -12.05
C ARG A 166 -4.87 5.98 -12.12
N ASP A 167 -4.32 5.72 -13.32
CA ASP A 167 -2.89 5.61 -13.54
C ASP A 167 -2.16 6.94 -13.32
N SER A 168 -2.73 8.05 -13.81
CA SER A 168 -2.17 9.39 -13.62
C SER A 168 -2.12 9.77 -12.14
N VAL A 169 -3.24 9.63 -11.44
CA VAL A 169 -3.33 9.94 -10.00
C VAL A 169 -2.46 9.00 -9.16
N GLY A 170 -2.43 7.71 -9.51
CA GLY A 170 -1.60 6.72 -8.82
C GLY A 170 -0.11 7.02 -8.92
N ARG A 171 0.36 7.41 -10.13
CA ARG A 171 1.77 7.81 -10.35
C ARG A 171 2.12 9.08 -9.57
N ALA A 172 1.25 10.11 -9.62
CA ALA A 172 1.44 11.33 -8.87
C ALA A 172 1.54 11.06 -7.35
N PHE A 173 0.58 10.32 -6.83
CA PHE A 173 0.54 9.94 -5.41
C PHE A 173 1.81 9.17 -5.00
N ARG A 174 2.19 8.15 -5.78
CA ARG A 174 3.40 7.35 -5.51
C ARG A 174 4.64 8.22 -5.41
N GLU A 175 4.84 9.11 -6.35
CA GLU A 175 6.03 9.98 -6.38
C GLU A 175 6.07 10.94 -5.20
N LEU A 176 4.94 11.55 -4.86
CA LEU A 176 4.83 12.45 -3.72
C LEU A 176 5.02 11.71 -2.39
N LEU A 177 4.45 10.52 -2.25
CA LEU A 177 4.60 9.70 -1.04
C LEU A 177 6.05 9.24 -0.86
N LEU A 178 6.69 8.75 -1.92
CA LEU A 178 8.09 8.34 -1.85
C LEU A 178 9.01 9.52 -1.50
N ASN A 179 8.74 10.71 -2.03
CA ASN A 179 9.49 11.91 -1.67
C ASN A 179 9.29 12.27 -0.19
N ALA A 180 8.07 12.21 0.32
CA ALA A 180 7.77 12.47 1.73
C ALA A 180 8.47 11.47 2.67
N ILE A 181 8.53 10.19 2.29
CA ILE A 181 9.18 9.12 3.07
C ILE A 181 10.70 9.22 3.00
N GLU A 182 11.27 9.36 1.79
CA GLU A 182 12.71 9.35 1.56
C GLU A 182 13.37 10.62 2.11
N TRP A 183 12.84 11.79 1.75
CA TRP A 183 13.47 13.07 2.07
C TRP A 183 12.92 13.69 3.35
N GLY A 184 11.60 13.75 3.51
CA GLY A 184 10.96 14.30 4.68
C GLY A 184 11.13 13.40 5.91
N GLY A 185 10.83 12.12 5.76
CA GLY A 185 10.95 11.09 6.79
C GLY A 185 12.35 10.54 6.98
N ARG A 186 13.24 10.68 5.98
CA ARG A 186 14.62 10.16 5.97
C ARG A 186 14.70 8.63 6.11
N LEU A 187 13.70 7.91 5.63
CA LEU A 187 13.57 6.45 5.78
C LEU A 187 13.65 5.97 7.24
N ASP A 188 13.29 6.83 8.18
CA ASP A 188 13.23 6.51 9.60
C ASP A 188 11.80 6.11 9.98
N PRO A 189 11.53 4.82 10.31
CA PRO A 189 10.19 4.35 10.63
C PRO A 189 9.55 5.02 11.86
N THR A 190 10.34 5.65 12.71
CA THR A 190 9.83 6.40 13.88
C THR A 190 9.21 7.74 13.46
N ARG A 191 9.63 8.28 12.33
CA ARG A 191 9.08 9.49 11.73
C ARG A 191 7.87 9.13 10.88
N LYS A 192 6.80 9.91 11.02
CA LYS A 192 5.51 9.57 10.43
C LYS A 192 5.14 10.56 9.33
N VAL A 193 4.67 10.02 8.22
CA VAL A 193 4.04 10.76 7.13
C VAL A 193 2.53 10.69 7.31
N ARG A 194 1.84 11.82 7.19
CA ARG A 194 0.37 11.89 7.21
C ARG A 194 -0.15 11.97 5.79
N ILE A 195 -1.14 11.15 5.49
CA ILE A 195 -1.76 11.06 4.18
C ILE A 195 -3.26 11.27 4.37
N ALA A 196 -3.87 12.14 3.56
CA ALA A 196 -5.31 12.21 3.44
C ALA A 196 -5.72 12.06 1.97
N CYS A 197 -6.82 11.36 1.74
CA CYS A 197 -7.45 11.20 0.45
C CYS A 197 -8.91 11.67 0.57
N LEU A 198 -9.30 12.67 -0.21
CA LEU A 198 -10.69 13.06 -0.40
C LEU A 198 -11.13 12.65 -1.80
N ARG A 199 -12.25 11.96 -1.86
CA ARG A 199 -12.89 11.60 -3.12
C ARG A 199 -14.30 12.15 -3.18
N THR A 200 -14.59 12.86 -4.25
CA THR A 200 -15.93 13.35 -4.57
C THR A 200 -16.32 12.89 -5.99
N ARG A 201 -17.52 13.22 -6.43
CA ARG A 201 -17.95 12.96 -7.83
C ARG A 201 -17.16 13.77 -8.86
N ARG A 202 -16.52 14.89 -8.46
CA ARG A 202 -15.88 15.84 -9.36
C ARG A 202 -14.36 15.88 -9.23
N MET A 203 -13.79 15.32 -8.17
CA MET A 203 -12.34 15.36 -7.96
C MET A 203 -11.85 14.30 -7.00
N ILE A 204 -10.58 13.99 -7.14
CA ILE A 204 -9.77 13.30 -6.14
C ILE A 204 -8.70 14.26 -5.67
N LEU A 205 -8.53 14.34 -4.35
CA LEU A 205 -7.50 15.13 -3.70
C LEU A 205 -6.66 14.22 -2.80
N TYR A 206 -5.35 14.31 -2.92
CA TYR A 206 -4.41 13.80 -1.92
C TYR A 206 -3.71 14.94 -1.23
N ARG A 207 -3.59 14.82 0.08
CA ARG A 207 -2.75 15.66 0.94
C ARG A 207 -1.70 14.76 1.56
N ILE A 208 -0.43 15.11 1.41
CA ILE A 208 0.70 14.39 2.00
C ILE A 208 1.53 15.38 2.78
N ALA A 209 1.73 15.10 4.07
CA ALA A 209 2.52 15.93 4.97
C ALA A 209 3.63 15.07 5.59
N ASP A 210 4.86 15.50 5.42
CA ASP A 210 6.04 14.84 5.98
C ASP A 210 6.56 15.55 7.23
N PRO A 211 7.33 14.86 8.09
CA PRO A 211 7.88 15.43 9.33
C PRO A 211 9.18 16.22 9.11
N GLY A 212 9.55 16.50 7.87
CA GLY A 212 10.76 17.25 7.53
C GLY A 212 10.61 18.76 7.72
N GLN A 213 11.71 19.44 7.50
CA GLN A 213 11.74 20.93 7.52
C GLN A 213 11.29 21.54 6.19
N GLY A 214 10.92 20.67 5.23
CA GLY A 214 10.62 21.08 3.87
C GLY A 214 11.88 21.28 3.03
N PHE A 215 11.69 21.94 1.87
CA PHE A 215 12.78 22.17 0.93
C PHE A 215 12.59 23.48 0.15
N ARG A 216 13.71 24.02 -0.34
CA ARG A 216 13.68 25.07 -1.35
C ARG A 216 13.99 24.45 -2.70
N LEU A 217 13.33 24.88 -3.76
CA LEU A 217 13.56 24.31 -5.10
C LEU A 217 15.03 24.50 -5.53
N GLU A 218 15.60 25.65 -5.18
CA GLU A 218 16.98 26.01 -5.51
C GLU A 218 18.00 25.04 -4.88
N ASP A 219 17.63 24.40 -3.76
CA ASP A 219 18.52 23.47 -3.02
C ASP A 219 18.42 22.02 -3.53
N LEU A 220 17.69 21.77 -4.63
CA LEU A 220 17.51 20.46 -5.24
C LEU A 220 18.25 20.29 -6.58
N PRO A 221 19.59 20.38 -6.63
CA PRO A 221 20.36 20.26 -7.89
C PRO A 221 20.20 18.85 -8.53
N HIS A 222 19.78 17.85 -7.75
CA HIS A 222 19.51 16.49 -8.17
C HIS A 222 18.08 16.27 -8.72
N ALA A 223 17.28 17.33 -8.84
CA ALA A 223 15.94 17.31 -9.41
C ALA A 223 15.94 17.97 -10.81
N ALA A 224 15.29 17.32 -11.76
CA ALA A 224 15.23 17.77 -13.16
C ALA A 224 14.61 19.17 -13.32
N VAL A 225 13.79 19.60 -12.36
CA VAL A 225 13.17 20.94 -12.34
C VAL A 225 14.20 22.08 -12.30
N ASN A 226 15.42 21.79 -11.87
CA ASN A 226 16.51 22.77 -11.74
C ASN A 226 17.59 22.58 -12.80
N ASN A 227 17.39 21.72 -13.79
CA ASN A 227 18.35 21.58 -14.87
C ASN A 227 18.40 22.85 -15.73
N PRO A 228 19.60 23.29 -16.11
CA PRO A 228 19.75 24.32 -17.13
C PRO A 228 19.13 23.85 -18.46
N PRO A 229 18.58 24.75 -19.28
CA PRO A 229 17.98 24.39 -20.58
C PRO A 229 18.97 23.70 -21.53
N ASP A 230 20.25 23.99 -21.42
CA ASP A 230 21.33 23.42 -22.22
C ASP A 230 21.86 22.10 -21.67
N GLU A 231 21.51 21.74 -20.42
CA GLU A 231 21.90 20.49 -19.74
C GLU A 231 20.68 19.73 -19.18
N PRO A 232 19.76 19.23 -20.01
CA PRO A 232 18.48 18.68 -19.55
C PRO A 232 18.61 17.41 -18.71
N PHE A 233 19.78 16.77 -18.67
CA PHE A 233 20.06 15.56 -17.92
C PHE A 233 21.08 15.73 -16.78
N ARG A 234 21.48 16.95 -16.45
CA ARG A 234 22.49 17.24 -15.41
C ARG A 234 22.16 16.59 -14.06
N HIS A 235 20.91 16.54 -13.68
CA HIS A 235 20.46 15.90 -12.45
C HIS A 235 20.85 14.41 -12.37
N HIS A 236 20.97 13.68 -13.49
CA HIS A 236 21.41 12.28 -13.50
C HIS A 236 22.85 12.14 -13.00
N GLN A 237 23.77 12.98 -13.47
CA GLN A 237 25.17 12.96 -13.04
C GLN A 237 25.27 13.27 -11.54
N ILE A 238 24.55 14.30 -11.07
CA ILE A 238 24.53 14.68 -9.65
C ILE A 238 23.97 13.55 -8.77
N ARG A 239 22.95 12.82 -9.26
CA ARG A 239 22.39 11.69 -8.53
C ARG A 239 23.34 10.51 -8.44
N GLU A 240 24.03 10.19 -9.54
CA GLU A 240 25.04 9.14 -9.60
C GLU A 240 26.21 9.44 -8.66
N GLU A 241 26.77 10.67 -8.71
CA GLU A 241 27.85 11.13 -7.82
C GLU A 241 27.48 11.07 -6.33
N ARG A 242 26.20 11.26 -6.01
CA ARG A 242 25.68 11.21 -4.63
C ARG A 242 25.16 9.83 -4.21
N GLY A 243 25.25 8.82 -5.07
CA GLY A 243 24.71 7.48 -4.81
C GLY A 243 23.18 7.44 -4.58
N LEU A 244 22.44 8.39 -5.18
CA LEU A 244 20.99 8.45 -5.06
C LEU A 244 20.34 7.49 -6.07
N ARG A 245 19.15 6.98 -5.74
CA ARG A 245 18.37 6.16 -6.67
C ARG A 245 18.15 6.88 -8.01
N ALA A 246 18.01 6.13 -9.09
CA ALA A 246 17.65 6.69 -10.39
C ALA A 246 16.32 7.48 -10.29
N GLY A 247 16.21 8.61 -11.00
CA GLY A 247 15.03 9.47 -10.96
C GLY A 247 15.37 10.95 -11.11
N GLY A 248 14.63 11.81 -10.41
CA GLY A 248 14.81 13.28 -10.44
C GLY A 248 13.75 14.00 -11.28
N PHE A 249 12.99 13.27 -12.11
CA PHE A 249 11.87 13.83 -12.87
C PHE A 249 10.55 13.88 -12.07
N GLY A 250 10.50 13.32 -10.87
CA GLY A 250 9.27 13.10 -10.12
C GLY A 250 8.41 14.35 -9.97
N LEU A 251 8.99 15.48 -9.55
CA LEU A 251 8.25 16.75 -9.42
C LEU A 251 7.71 17.27 -10.75
N LEU A 252 8.48 17.13 -11.84
CA LEU A 252 8.02 17.53 -13.18
C LEU A 252 6.89 16.64 -13.67
N MET A 253 7.05 15.33 -13.53
CA MET A 253 6.05 14.35 -13.96
C MET A 253 4.77 14.48 -13.13
N THR A 254 4.85 14.70 -11.83
CA THR A 254 3.69 14.89 -10.98
C THR A 254 2.82 16.04 -11.47
N ARG A 255 3.43 17.16 -11.88
CA ARG A 255 2.71 18.30 -12.44
C ARG A 255 1.96 17.98 -13.74
N SER A 256 2.41 17.01 -14.53
CA SER A 256 1.72 16.60 -15.75
C SER A 256 0.60 15.59 -15.52
N PHE A 257 0.56 14.94 -14.35
CA PHE A 257 -0.43 13.93 -14.01
C PHE A 257 -1.66 14.47 -13.29
N VAL A 258 -1.53 15.64 -12.64
CA VAL A 258 -2.59 16.26 -11.84
C VAL A 258 -2.93 17.66 -12.36
N ASP A 259 -4.11 18.15 -12.02
CA ASP A 259 -4.56 19.46 -12.48
C ASP A 259 -4.06 20.57 -11.56
N GLU A 260 -3.94 20.28 -10.25
CA GLU A 260 -3.38 21.22 -9.28
C GLU A 260 -2.35 20.54 -8.36
N LEU A 261 -1.27 21.28 -8.06
CA LEU A 261 -0.23 20.86 -7.13
C LEU A 261 0.15 22.06 -6.26
N ILE A 262 -0.25 22.02 -5.00
CA ILE A 262 -0.16 23.13 -4.05
C ILE A 262 0.74 22.71 -2.88
N TYR A 263 1.75 23.51 -2.56
CA TYR A 263 2.62 23.32 -1.42
C TYR A 263 2.35 24.38 -0.35
N ASN A 264 2.55 24.02 0.94
CA ASN A 264 2.66 25.00 2.00
C ASN A 264 3.99 25.81 1.88
N GLU A 265 4.18 26.83 2.69
CA GLU A 265 5.38 27.69 2.65
C GLU A 265 6.68 26.90 2.85
N ALA A 266 6.70 25.98 3.79
CA ALA A 266 7.87 25.16 4.10
C ALA A 266 8.11 24.07 3.03
N ARG A 267 7.09 23.72 2.24
CA ARG A 267 7.10 22.60 1.28
C ARG A 267 7.36 21.22 1.91
N ASN A 268 6.88 21.02 3.12
CA ASN A 268 6.78 19.71 3.75
C ASN A 268 5.34 19.17 3.78
N GLU A 269 4.44 19.88 3.11
CA GLU A 269 3.08 19.46 2.87
C GLU A 269 2.67 19.81 1.44
N VAL A 270 2.06 18.85 0.76
CA VAL A 270 1.60 19.00 -0.62
C VAL A 270 0.16 18.50 -0.74
N VAL A 271 -0.63 19.25 -1.49
CA VAL A 271 -1.97 18.85 -1.96
C VAL A 271 -1.90 18.70 -3.46
N CYS A 272 -2.34 17.55 -3.99
CA CYS A 272 -2.55 17.35 -5.41
C CYS A 272 -4.01 17.03 -5.70
N ILE A 273 -4.53 17.61 -6.77
CA ILE A 273 -5.94 17.51 -7.17
C ILE A 273 -6.02 17.05 -8.61
N LYS A 274 -6.88 16.08 -8.85
CA LYS A 274 -7.31 15.64 -10.19
C LYS A 274 -8.82 15.84 -10.30
N TYR A 275 -9.25 16.63 -11.28
CA TYR A 275 -10.66 16.80 -11.58
C TYR A 275 -11.18 15.59 -12.38
N LEU A 276 -12.42 15.22 -12.11
CA LEU A 276 -13.14 14.14 -12.76
C LEU A 276 -14.26 14.80 -13.56
N ASP A 277 -14.15 14.74 -14.87
CA ASP A 277 -15.17 15.28 -15.79
C ASP A 277 -16.37 14.33 -15.92
#